data_e5e220b441f43c294d01c5cc16e75c4f
#
_entry.id   e5e220b441f43c294d01c5cc16e75c4f
#
_cell.length_a   1.000
_cell.length_b   1.000
_cell.length_c   1.000
_cell.angle_alpha   90.00
_cell.angle_beta   90.00
_cell.angle_gamma   90.00
#
_symmetry.space_group_name_H-M   'P 1'
#
loop_
_entity.id
_entity.type
_entity.pdbx_description
1 polymer ?
#
loop_
_entity_poly.entity_id
_entity_poly.type
_entity_poly.pdbx_seq_one_letter_code
_entity_poly.pdbx_strand_id
1 'polypeptide(L)'
;MTVLRSPQTRRTQSQAAHRRLVAFLAFLSILALASSVAGLIAATDREGGSSFGDGLSSFGDDPAPPDDPPIVPAYRPLSEEVAPKGKYLAAKVAQEALTYSRGDSAAAIARRLKKFGARVAPAVLRPAVEPDSRSWAKTIYPQMSGITAETMGAMVVTQQRVEDSDGRVTSFSRVLDVRLVLTNGRWRLDELASVGGSPAKRTSKLSAVARQVLANRRIDLPDSARWDVLRGEVSDPLLQALQDASSGTSFRVAVLKTGHPPNVWATDTPSAHSLGLAADVWSVGGSPVLNQRETGSKAFALAESFVAGGALQVGSPWTFTTDGYSTFTDDVHQDHIHVQQN
;
A
#
# COMPACT_ATOMS: atom_id res chain seq x y z
N MET A 1 -0.37 -2.69 -71.52
CA MET A 1 -1.04 -2.30 -70.28
C MET A 1 0.01 -2.07 -69.20
N THR A 2 0.38 -0.79 -69.02
CA THR A 2 1.49 -0.39 -68.14
C THR A 2 0.88 0.10 -66.84
N VAL A 3 1.18 -0.52 -65.72
CA VAL A 3 0.69 -0.13 -64.41
C VAL A 3 1.72 0.84 -63.78
N LEU A 4 1.29 2.08 -63.60
CA LEU A 4 1.99 3.16 -62.89
C LEU A 4 1.98 2.88 -61.35
N ARG A 5 3.14 2.77 -60.76
CA ARG A 5 3.30 2.73 -59.29
C ARG A 5 3.41 4.16 -58.74
N SER A 6 2.60 4.47 -57.73
CA SER A 6 2.54 5.76 -57.02
C SER A 6 3.72 5.94 -56.02
N PRO A 7 4.23 7.17 -55.83
CA PRO A 7 5.40 7.43 -54.96
C PRO A 7 4.97 7.90 -53.56
N GLN A 8 4.58 6.98 -52.68
CA GLN A 8 4.20 7.35 -51.30
C GLN A 8 5.03 6.70 -50.16
N THR A 9 6.12 6.03 -50.46
CA THR A 9 6.88 5.27 -49.41
C THR A 9 8.20 5.92 -48.95
N ARG A 10 8.51 7.17 -49.29
CA ARG A 10 9.77 7.82 -48.87
C ARG A 10 9.68 8.89 -47.79
N ARG A 11 8.49 9.23 -47.27
CA ARG A 11 8.34 10.32 -46.27
C ARG A 11 8.30 9.88 -44.80
N THR A 12 8.15 8.60 -44.50
CA THR A 12 7.97 8.11 -43.12
C THR A 12 9.25 7.74 -42.39
N GLN A 13 10.37 7.53 -43.09
CA GLN A 13 11.64 7.19 -42.44
C GLN A 13 12.47 8.38 -41.93
N SER A 14 12.21 9.58 -42.43
CA SER A 14 12.95 10.80 -42.01
C SER A 14 12.45 11.38 -40.67
N GLN A 15 11.19 11.19 -40.31
CA GLN A 15 10.62 11.74 -39.07
C GLN A 15 10.97 10.90 -37.82
N ALA A 16 11.24 9.61 -37.96
CA ALA A 16 11.63 8.75 -36.85
C ALA A 16 13.08 9.00 -36.38
N ALA A 17 13.97 9.40 -37.31
CA ALA A 17 15.38 9.71 -36.99
C ALA A 17 15.53 11.04 -36.24
N HIS A 18 14.68 12.05 -36.54
CA HIS A 18 14.73 13.36 -35.88
C HIS A 18 14.20 13.32 -34.44
N ARG A 19 13.24 12.46 -34.13
CA ARG A 19 12.71 12.32 -32.76
C ARG A 19 13.68 11.63 -31.81
N ARG A 20 14.57 10.78 -32.31
CA ARG A 20 15.60 10.11 -31.50
C ARG A 20 16.80 11.00 -31.16
N LEU A 21 17.08 12.02 -31.96
CA LEU A 21 18.19 12.95 -31.73
C LEU A 21 17.84 14.04 -30.71
N VAL A 22 16.60 14.47 -30.65
CA VAL A 22 16.13 15.50 -29.69
C VAL A 22 16.02 14.94 -28.26
N ALA A 23 15.70 13.65 -28.11
CA ALA A 23 15.66 12.99 -26.79
C ALA A 23 17.04 12.78 -26.16
N PHE A 24 18.12 12.71 -26.95
CA PHE A 24 19.49 12.44 -26.45
C PHE A 24 20.21 13.71 -25.99
N LEU A 25 19.81 14.90 -26.43
CA LEU A 25 20.45 16.17 -26.07
C LEU A 25 19.86 16.84 -24.81
N ALA A 26 18.71 16.38 -24.32
CA ALA A 26 18.10 16.88 -23.07
C ALA A 26 18.66 16.21 -21.81
N PHE A 27 19.53 15.21 -21.92
CA PHE A 27 20.02 14.41 -20.77
C PHE A 27 21.39 14.85 -20.24
N LEU A 28 22.02 15.89 -20.79
CA LEU A 28 23.39 16.29 -20.46
C LEU A 28 23.55 17.62 -19.73
N SER A 29 22.48 18.23 -19.21
CA SER A 29 22.57 19.58 -18.63
C SER A 29 22.14 19.73 -17.17
N ILE A 30 22.07 18.65 -16.36
CA ILE A 30 21.85 18.79 -14.91
C ILE A 30 22.82 17.88 -14.15
N LEU A 31 24.09 18.31 -14.10
CA LEU A 31 25.05 17.77 -13.14
C LEU A 31 26.02 18.89 -12.72
N ALA A 32 25.56 19.77 -11.85
CA ALA A 32 26.42 20.62 -10.99
C ALA A 32 25.51 21.40 -10.04
N LEU A 33 25.55 21.09 -8.79
CA LEU A 33 25.37 21.92 -7.57
C LEU A 33 24.70 21.15 -6.45
N ALA A 34 25.48 20.49 -5.64
CA ALA A 34 25.21 20.31 -4.21
C ALA A 34 26.48 19.87 -3.50
N SER A 35 27.25 20.86 -3.04
CA SER A 35 28.30 20.66 -2.04
C SER A 35 27.99 21.51 -0.82
N SER A 36 28.27 20.90 0.34
CA SER A 36 28.49 21.54 1.66
C SER A 36 27.28 22.01 2.47
N VAL A 37 26.94 21.24 3.51
CA VAL A 37 27.01 21.72 4.89
C VAL A 37 27.28 20.50 5.79
N ALA A 38 28.52 20.36 6.23
CA ALA A 38 28.90 19.54 7.37
C ALA A 38 28.92 20.43 8.61
N GLY A 39 27.97 20.24 9.51
CA GLY A 39 27.90 20.90 10.82
C GLY A 39 28.64 20.06 11.86
N LEU A 40 29.74 20.61 12.33
CA LEU A 40 30.62 20.20 13.42
C LEU A 40 29.86 20.23 14.75
N ILE A 41 29.81 19.13 15.50
CA ILE A 41 29.50 19.11 16.93
C ILE A 41 30.75 18.63 17.67
N ALA A 42 31.38 19.57 18.37
CA ALA A 42 32.53 19.31 19.19
C ALA A 42 32.12 18.62 20.50
N ALA A 43 32.82 17.54 20.82
CA ALA A 43 32.85 16.95 22.14
C ALA A 43 33.66 17.82 23.10
N THR A 44 33.11 18.15 24.25
CA THR A 44 33.87 18.71 25.37
C THR A 44 33.91 17.68 26.49
N ASP A 45 35.07 17.04 26.60
CA ASP A 45 35.46 16.34 27.82
C ASP A 45 35.60 17.31 28.99
N ARG A 46 35.00 16.94 30.10
CA ARG A 46 35.41 17.47 31.41
C ARG A 46 35.45 16.32 32.40
N GLU A 47 36.67 15.94 32.73
CA GLU A 47 37.02 15.20 33.91
C GLU A 47 36.77 16.04 35.17
N GLY A 48 36.24 15.42 36.20
CA GLY A 48 36.11 15.98 37.53
C GLY A 48 35.62 14.92 38.49
N GLY A 49 36.56 14.21 39.08
CA GLY A 49 36.27 13.23 40.10
C GLY A 49 35.92 13.91 41.46
N SER A 50 35.00 13.30 42.17
CA SER A 50 35.06 13.22 43.65
C SER A 50 34.16 12.11 44.17
N SER A 51 34.64 11.49 45.19
CA SER A 51 34.27 10.23 45.83
C SER A 51 33.04 10.31 46.75
N PHE A 52 32.54 9.14 47.04
CA PHE A 52 31.79 8.68 48.21
C PHE A 52 30.35 9.13 48.41
N GLY A 53 29.51 8.13 48.38
CA GLY A 53 28.16 8.15 48.90
C GLY A 53 27.46 6.84 48.59
N ASP A 54 27.61 5.82 49.45
CA ASP A 54 26.72 4.65 49.52
C ASP A 54 25.29 5.13 49.74
N GLY A 55 24.55 5.24 48.64
CA GLY A 55 23.10 5.35 48.64
C GLY A 55 22.56 4.22 47.86
N LEU A 56 22.08 3.16 48.52
CA LEU A 56 21.10 2.22 47.98
C LEU A 56 19.88 3.06 47.53
N SER A 57 19.95 3.65 46.32
CA SER A 57 18.77 4.16 45.67
C SER A 57 17.95 2.94 45.29
N SER A 58 16.84 2.75 46.02
CA SER A 58 15.72 1.95 45.59
C SER A 58 15.52 2.20 44.10
N PHE A 59 15.68 1.15 43.27
CA PHE A 59 15.12 1.16 41.93
C PHE A 59 13.63 1.42 42.13
N GLY A 60 13.21 2.67 41.91
CA GLY A 60 11.81 3.00 41.84
C GLY A 60 11.22 2.14 40.77
N ASP A 61 10.23 1.32 41.13
CA ASP A 61 9.40 0.61 40.18
C ASP A 61 8.86 1.68 39.22
N ASP A 62 9.41 1.73 37.98
CA ASP A 62 8.79 2.49 36.91
C ASP A 62 7.34 2.03 36.83
N PRO A 63 6.35 2.94 36.80
CA PRO A 63 4.96 2.55 36.76
C PRO A 63 4.75 1.64 35.56
N ALA A 64 4.14 0.46 35.80
CA ALA A 64 3.82 -0.49 34.74
C ALA A 64 3.16 0.25 33.58
N PRO A 65 3.50 -0.10 32.33
CA PRO A 65 2.88 0.53 31.17
C PRO A 65 1.35 0.45 31.27
N PRO A 66 0.61 1.52 30.92
CA PRO A 66 -0.84 1.52 31.01
C PRO A 66 -1.44 0.38 30.17
N ASP A 67 -2.52 -0.22 30.64
CA ASP A 67 -3.19 -1.34 29.95
C ASP A 67 -3.92 -0.90 28.68
N ASP A 68 -4.44 0.33 28.69
CA ASP A 68 -5.20 0.88 27.58
C ASP A 68 -4.30 1.50 26.49
N PRO A 69 -4.68 1.34 25.21
CA PRO A 69 -3.97 1.93 24.09
C PRO A 69 -4.18 3.46 24.04
N PRO A 70 -3.23 4.22 23.46
CA PRO A 70 -3.41 5.64 23.20
C PRO A 70 -4.54 5.91 22.20
N ILE A 71 -5.22 7.05 22.35
CA ILE A 71 -6.27 7.48 21.41
C ILE A 71 -5.63 7.94 20.10
N VAL A 72 -6.03 7.31 18.99
CA VAL A 72 -5.60 7.68 17.64
C VAL A 72 -6.75 8.34 16.89
N PRO A 73 -6.55 9.52 16.26
CA PRO A 73 -7.61 10.16 15.48
C PRO A 73 -8.12 9.27 14.36
N ALA A 74 -9.43 9.31 14.11
CA ALA A 74 -10.04 8.60 13.00
C ALA A 74 -9.62 9.20 11.65
N TYR A 75 -9.46 8.35 10.63
CA TYR A 75 -9.27 8.77 9.25
C TYR A 75 -10.48 9.58 8.76
N ARG A 76 -10.23 10.62 7.99
CA ARG A 76 -11.27 11.45 7.37
C ARG A 76 -11.08 11.45 5.86
N PRO A 77 -11.97 10.77 5.09
CA PRO A 77 -11.94 10.84 3.64
C PRO A 77 -12.19 12.26 3.14
N LEU A 78 -11.64 12.56 1.97
CA LEU A 78 -11.98 13.78 1.23
C LEU A 78 -13.38 13.67 0.64
N SER A 79 -14.03 14.81 0.38
CA SER A 79 -15.37 14.84 -0.22
C SER A 79 -15.39 14.29 -1.65
N GLU A 80 -14.27 14.41 -2.35
CA GLU A 80 -14.07 13.99 -3.74
C GLU A 80 -13.84 12.49 -3.91
N GLU A 81 -13.67 11.75 -2.82
CA GLU A 81 -13.53 10.30 -2.86
C GLU A 81 -14.85 9.62 -3.22
N VAL A 82 -14.75 8.52 -3.96
CA VAL A 82 -15.92 7.66 -4.21
C VAL A 82 -16.38 7.05 -2.88
N ALA A 83 -17.67 7.14 -2.59
CA ALA A 83 -18.32 6.65 -1.36
C ALA A 83 -17.61 7.06 -0.05
N PRO A 84 -17.37 8.36 0.24
CA PRO A 84 -16.56 8.80 1.38
C PRO A 84 -17.12 8.33 2.73
N LYS A 85 -18.46 8.22 2.89
CA LYS A 85 -19.08 7.69 4.10
C LYS A 85 -18.77 6.20 4.31
N GLY A 86 -18.72 5.41 3.25
CA GLY A 86 -18.33 4.01 3.29
C GLY A 86 -16.85 3.85 3.67
N LYS A 87 -15.96 4.59 3.00
CA LYS A 87 -14.52 4.62 3.33
C LYS A 87 -14.24 5.04 4.78
N TYR A 88 -14.99 6.03 5.28
CA TYR A 88 -14.93 6.40 6.70
C TYR A 88 -15.28 5.24 7.63
N LEU A 89 -16.36 4.52 7.32
CA LEU A 89 -16.76 3.36 8.14
C LEU A 89 -15.71 2.24 8.05
N ALA A 90 -15.23 1.92 6.85
CA ALA A 90 -14.18 0.91 6.65
C ALA A 90 -12.91 1.24 7.46
N ALA A 91 -12.49 2.50 7.42
CA ALA A 91 -11.37 3.01 8.20
C ALA A 91 -11.58 2.84 9.71
N LYS A 92 -12.79 3.14 10.22
CA LYS A 92 -13.14 2.94 11.64
C LYS A 92 -13.15 1.47 12.04
N VAL A 93 -13.68 0.60 11.19
CA VAL A 93 -13.69 -0.85 11.42
C VAL A 93 -12.25 -1.36 11.51
N ALA A 94 -11.40 -0.99 10.57
CA ALA A 94 -10.00 -1.41 10.54
C ALA A 94 -9.22 -0.91 11.77
N GLN A 95 -9.41 0.35 12.16
CA GLN A 95 -8.79 0.92 13.35
C GLN A 95 -9.24 0.20 14.62
N GLU A 96 -10.54 -0.04 14.79
CA GLU A 96 -11.09 -0.77 15.95
C GLU A 96 -10.64 -2.23 15.99
N ALA A 97 -10.52 -2.89 14.84
CA ALA A 97 -10.09 -4.29 14.74
C ALA A 97 -8.65 -4.50 15.23
N LEU A 98 -7.79 -3.48 15.07
CA LEU A 98 -6.39 -3.52 15.42
C LEU A 98 -6.05 -2.75 16.70
N THR A 99 -7.05 -2.18 17.39
CA THR A 99 -6.86 -1.45 18.65
C THR A 99 -7.44 -2.25 19.81
N TYR A 100 -6.59 -2.61 20.78
CA TYR A 100 -7.01 -3.41 21.93
C TYR A 100 -6.14 -3.13 23.17
N SER A 101 -6.74 -3.34 24.33
CA SER A 101 -6.09 -3.24 25.64
C SER A 101 -5.38 -4.54 25.99
N ARG A 102 -4.43 -4.46 26.93
CA ARG A 102 -3.76 -5.64 27.48
C ARG A 102 -4.80 -6.62 28.07
N GLY A 103 -4.67 -7.89 27.72
CA GLY A 103 -5.63 -8.93 28.12
C GLY A 103 -6.88 -9.06 27.23
N ASP A 104 -7.07 -8.18 26.23
CA ASP A 104 -8.14 -8.36 25.26
C ASP A 104 -7.89 -9.60 24.37
N SER A 105 -8.90 -10.43 24.20
CA SER A 105 -8.88 -11.53 23.26
C SER A 105 -9.46 -11.14 21.90
N ALA A 106 -9.14 -11.90 20.86
CA ALA A 106 -9.79 -11.78 19.55
C ALA A 106 -11.32 -11.85 19.64
N ALA A 107 -11.86 -12.62 20.59
CA ALA A 107 -13.30 -12.69 20.84
C ALA A 107 -13.86 -11.39 21.47
N ALA A 108 -13.11 -10.72 22.34
CA ALA A 108 -13.49 -9.43 22.90
C ALA A 108 -13.55 -8.35 21.83
N ILE A 109 -12.52 -8.29 20.95
CA ILE A 109 -12.47 -7.37 19.81
C ILE A 109 -13.63 -7.64 18.85
N ALA A 110 -13.87 -8.90 18.49
CA ALA A 110 -15.00 -9.27 17.63
C ALA A 110 -16.38 -8.82 18.18
N ARG A 111 -16.57 -8.91 19.51
CA ARG A 111 -17.80 -8.39 20.15
C ARG A 111 -17.93 -6.88 20.01
N ARG A 112 -16.82 -6.11 20.14
CA ARG A 112 -16.82 -4.64 19.95
C ARG A 112 -17.15 -4.24 18.52
N LEU A 113 -16.68 -4.98 17.54
CA LEU A 113 -16.96 -4.72 16.12
C LEU A 113 -18.42 -4.88 15.74
N LYS A 114 -19.23 -5.62 16.52
CA LYS A 114 -20.66 -5.79 16.25
C LYS A 114 -21.45 -4.47 16.17
N LYS A 115 -20.96 -3.40 16.80
CA LYS A 115 -21.57 -2.06 16.70
C LYS A 115 -21.62 -1.50 15.28
N PHE A 116 -20.75 -1.99 14.38
CA PHE A 116 -20.66 -1.56 12.98
C PHE A 116 -21.57 -2.35 12.02
N GLY A 117 -22.06 -3.53 12.42
CA GLY A 117 -22.91 -4.37 11.56
C GLY A 117 -22.79 -5.85 11.87
N ALA A 118 -22.35 -6.65 10.91
CA ALA A 118 -22.25 -8.10 11.02
C ALA A 118 -21.28 -8.57 12.11
N ARG A 119 -21.42 -9.83 12.50
CA ARG A 119 -20.51 -10.48 13.43
C ARG A 119 -19.21 -10.83 12.74
N VAL A 120 -18.09 -10.44 13.34
CA VAL A 120 -16.75 -10.85 12.91
C VAL A 120 -16.37 -12.15 13.62
N ALA A 121 -15.88 -13.14 12.85
CA ALA A 121 -15.37 -14.36 13.44
C ALA A 121 -14.03 -14.07 14.16
N PRO A 122 -13.85 -14.47 15.44
CA PRO A 122 -12.61 -14.22 16.16
C PRO A 122 -11.36 -14.78 15.46
N ALA A 123 -11.49 -15.84 14.67
CA ALA A 123 -10.41 -16.43 13.90
C ALA A 123 -9.76 -15.45 12.91
N VAL A 124 -10.55 -14.53 12.33
CA VAL A 124 -10.05 -13.50 11.39
C VAL A 124 -9.10 -12.54 12.11
N LEU A 125 -9.34 -12.23 13.37
CA LEU A 125 -8.56 -11.26 14.15
C LEU A 125 -7.26 -11.85 14.73
N ARG A 126 -7.19 -13.17 14.93
CA ARG A 126 -6.03 -13.82 15.57
C ARG A 126 -4.67 -13.44 14.99
N PRO A 127 -4.51 -13.27 13.65
CA PRO A 127 -3.21 -12.91 13.08
C PRO A 127 -2.68 -11.53 13.50
N ALA A 128 -3.52 -10.69 14.10
CA ALA A 128 -3.18 -9.33 14.50
C ALA A 128 -3.26 -9.07 16.01
N VAL A 129 -3.58 -10.10 16.80
CA VAL A 129 -3.70 -10.00 18.26
C VAL A 129 -2.56 -10.77 18.92
N GLU A 130 -1.68 -10.05 19.59
CA GLU A 130 -0.56 -10.60 20.34
C GLU A 130 -0.95 -10.78 21.82
N PRO A 131 -0.65 -11.94 22.43
CA PRO A 131 -0.90 -12.13 23.86
C PRO A 131 -0.17 -11.11 24.74
N ASP A 132 -0.75 -10.76 25.87
CA ASP A 132 -0.16 -9.89 26.90
C ASP A 132 0.37 -8.55 26.41
N SER A 133 -0.23 -8.06 25.31
CA SER A 133 0.13 -6.78 24.69
C SER A 133 -1.06 -5.84 24.60
N ARG A 134 -0.79 -4.56 24.40
CA ARG A 134 -1.77 -3.57 23.94
C ARG A 134 -1.43 -3.13 22.52
N SER A 135 -2.44 -2.69 21.78
CA SER A 135 -2.24 -2.30 20.39
C SER A 135 -3.09 -1.10 20.02
N TRP A 136 -2.57 -0.25 19.13
CA TRP A 136 -3.32 0.85 18.53
C TRP A 136 -2.99 0.96 17.05
N ALA A 137 -3.97 1.37 16.27
CA ALA A 137 -3.83 1.45 14.83
C ALA A 137 -4.20 2.83 14.30
N LYS A 138 -3.47 3.26 13.29
CA LYS A 138 -3.77 4.43 12.47
C LYS A 138 -4.14 3.96 11.07
N THR A 139 -5.33 4.31 10.60
CA THR A 139 -5.65 4.15 9.17
C THR A 139 -4.82 5.14 8.36
N ILE A 140 -4.13 4.62 7.35
CA ILE A 140 -3.32 5.41 6.42
C ILE A 140 -4.16 5.76 5.20
N TYR A 141 -4.78 4.75 4.54
CA TYR A 141 -5.61 4.95 3.38
C TYR A 141 -6.61 3.81 3.18
N PRO A 142 -7.92 4.09 3.03
CA PRO A 142 -8.93 3.12 2.62
C PRO A 142 -9.10 3.15 1.09
N GLN A 143 -8.34 2.32 0.38
CA GLN A 143 -8.45 2.17 -1.07
C GLN A 143 -9.73 1.41 -1.42
N MET A 144 -10.42 1.81 -2.49
CA MET A 144 -11.57 1.08 -3.02
C MET A 144 -11.13 -0.27 -3.59
N SER A 145 -11.86 -1.35 -3.27
CA SER A 145 -11.67 -2.66 -3.89
C SER A 145 -12.84 -3.12 -4.74
N GLY A 146 -13.96 -2.42 -4.66
CA GLY A 146 -15.16 -2.70 -5.44
C GLY A 146 -16.34 -1.90 -4.94
N ILE A 147 -17.31 -1.63 -5.82
CA ILE A 147 -18.54 -0.93 -5.49
C ILE A 147 -19.69 -1.34 -6.39
N THR A 148 -20.87 -1.44 -5.79
CA THR A 148 -22.17 -1.56 -6.47
C THR A 148 -23.13 -0.54 -5.85
N ALA A 149 -24.40 -0.53 -6.29
CA ALA A 149 -25.42 0.31 -5.67
C ALA A 149 -25.64 -0.01 -4.18
N GLU A 150 -25.39 -1.25 -3.74
CA GLU A 150 -25.73 -1.74 -2.41
C GLU A 150 -24.52 -2.23 -1.60
N THR A 151 -23.37 -2.46 -2.22
CA THR A 151 -22.20 -3.03 -1.57
C THR A 151 -20.93 -2.28 -1.92
N MET A 152 -19.94 -2.30 -1.04
CA MET A 152 -18.58 -1.84 -1.34
C MET A 152 -17.53 -2.62 -0.56
N GLY A 153 -16.37 -2.74 -1.14
CA GLY A 153 -15.16 -3.23 -0.49
C GLY A 153 -14.12 -2.13 -0.35
N ALA A 154 -13.36 -2.18 0.72
CA ALA A 154 -12.20 -1.31 0.91
C ALA A 154 -11.01 -2.13 1.44
N MET A 155 -9.87 -1.96 0.78
CA MET A 155 -8.57 -2.42 1.25
C MET A 155 -7.97 -1.31 2.11
N VAL A 156 -8.01 -1.51 3.44
CA VAL A 156 -7.63 -0.46 4.37
C VAL A 156 -6.17 -0.62 4.78
N VAL A 157 -5.31 0.22 4.23
CA VAL A 157 -3.91 0.32 4.65
C VAL A 157 -3.85 0.95 6.03
N THR A 158 -3.26 0.23 6.99
CA THR A 158 -3.15 0.65 8.39
C THR A 158 -1.73 0.52 8.89
N GLN A 159 -1.37 1.35 9.86
CA GLN A 159 -0.21 1.15 10.70
C GLN A 159 -0.68 0.70 12.07
N GLN A 160 -0.40 -0.55 12.44
CA GLN A 160 -0.61 -1.12 13.76
C GLN A 160 0.68 -0.99 14.58
N ARG A 161 0.57 -0.58 15.84
CA ARG A 161 1.64 -0.63 16.83
C ARG A 161 1.21 -1.56 17.95
N VAL A 162 2.08 -2.49 18.32
CA VAL A 162 1.86 -3.47 19.38
C VAL A 162 2.93 -3.28 20.41
N GLU A 163 2.54 -3.04 21.65
CA GLU A 163 3.43 -2.89 22.80
C GLU A 163 3.31 -4.11 23.72
N ASP A 164 4.41 -4.80 23.91
CA ASP A 164 4.50 -5.96 24.78
C ASP A 164 4.54 -5.60 26.29
N SER A 165 4.62 -6.60 27.17
CA SER A 165 4.71 -6.42 28.62
C SER A 165 5.96 -5.65 29.07
N ASP A 166 7.03 -5.69 28.27
CA ASP A 166 8.29 -5.00 28.56
C ASP A 166 8.32 -3.56 28.04
N GLY A 167 7.20 -3.07 27.46
CA GLY A 167 7.09 -1.75 26.87
C GLY A 167 7.74 -1.61 25.48
N ARG A 168 8.18 -2.73 24.85
CA ARG A 168 8.76 -2.69 23.53
C ARG A 168 7.66 -2.59 22.48
N VAL A 169 7.77 -1.61 21.59
CA VAL A 169 6.81 -1.35 20.53
C VAL A 169 7.28 -1.95 19.20
N THR A 170 6.47 -2.83 18.64
CA THR A 170 6.62 -3.35 17.27
C THR A 170 5.57 -2.71 16.37
N SER A 171 5.97 -2.31 15.16
CA SER A 171 5.08 -1.70 14.17
C SER A 171 4.87 -2.63 12.99
N PHE A 172 3.60 -2.72 12.53
CA PHE A 172 3.21 -3.47 11.34
C PHE A 172 2.39 -2.57 10.41
N SER A 173 2.65 -2.65 9.12
CA SER A 173 1.80 -2.07 8.08
C SER A 173 0.91 -3.16 7.50
N ARG A 174 -0.39 -3.12 7.81
CA ARG A 174 -1.35 -4.16 7.42
C ARG A 174 -2.38 -3.64 6.44
N VAL A 175 -2.90 -4.53 5.60
CA VAL A 175 -4.01 -4.23 4.67
C VAL A 175 -5.19 -5.11 5.02
N LEU A 176 -6.28 -4.48 5.45
CA LEU A 176 -7.49 -5.17 5.86
C LEU A 176 -8.51 -5.19 4.71
N ASP A 177 -9.14 -6.34 4.46
CA ASP A 177 -10.30 -6.46 3.56
C ASP A 177 -11.57 -6.22 4.37
N VAL A 178 -12.17 -5.03 4.19
CA VAL A 178 -13.39 -4.59 4.86
C VAL A 178 -14.51 -4.46 3.84
N ARG A 179 -15.58 -5.24 4.01
CA ARG A 179 -16.74 -5.28 3.12
C ARG A 179 -17.96 -4.69 3.80
N LEU A 180 -18.66 -3.84 3.07
CA LEU A 180 -19.78 -3.08 3.58
C LEU A 180 -21.01 -3.29 2.71
N VAL A 181 -22.18 -3.18 3.36
CA VAL A 181 -23.50 -3.20 2.72
C VAL A 181 -24.26 -1.91 3.04
N LEU A 182 -24.98 -1.37 2.08
CA LEU A 182 -25.82 -0.20 2.24
C LEU A 182 -27.24 -0.65 2.68
N THR A 183 -27.58 -0.35 3.93
CA THR A 183 -28.90 -0.70 4.49
C THR A 183 -29.60 0.57 4.98
N ASN A 184 -30.81 0.84 4.47
CA ASN A 184 -31.59 2.04 4.80
C ASN A 184 -30.78 3.36 4.67
N GLY A 185 -30.00 3.49 3.57
CA GLY A 185 -29.18 4.66 3.28
C GLY A 185 -27.94 4.83 4.17
N ARG A 186 -27.57 3.79 4.93
CA ARG A 186 -26.40 3.81 5.82
C ARG A 186 -25.50 2.60 5.55
N TRP A 187 -24.20 2.86 5.38
CA TRP A 187 -23.19 1.80 5.30
C TRP A 187 -23.07 1.06 6.63
N ARG A 188 -23.01 -0.26 6.56
CA ARG A 188 -22.79 -1.16 7.70
C ARG A 188 -21.71 -2.18 7.33
N LEU A 189 -21.00 -2.65 8.35
CA LEU A 189 -20.10 -3.78 8.18
C LEU A 189 -20.89 -5.02 7.78
N ASP A 190 -20.53 -5.60 6.64
CA ASP A 190 -21.01 -6.90 6.16
C ASP A 190 -20.01 -8.00 6.55
N GLU A 191 -18.73 -7.79 6.22
CA GLU A 191 -17.66 -8.73 6.54
C GLU A 191 -16.33 -8.00 6.81
N LEU A 192 -15.59 -8.44 7.82
CA LEU A 192 -14.16 -8.24 7.93
C LEU A 192 -13.50 -9.54 7.47
N ALA A 193 -13.08 -9.59 6.20
CA ALA A 193 -12.60 -10.82 5.58
C ALA A 193 -11.14 -11.12 5.91
N SER A 194 -10.33 -10.08 6.18
CA SER A 194 -8.90 -10.21 6.50
C SER A 194 -8.40 -9.06 7.36
N VAL A 195 -7.43 -9.34 8.22
CA VAL A 195 -6.62 -8.34 8.95
C VAL A 195 -5.19 -8.24 8.43
N GLY A 196 -4.97 -8.62 7.17
CA GLY A 196 -3.69 -8.46 6.50
C GLY A 196 -2.68 -9.58 6.76
N GLY A 197 -3.14 -10.77 7.15
CA GLY A 197 -2.28 -11.95 7.31
C GLY A 197 -1.36 -11.93 8.53
N SER A 198 -0.32 -12.76 8.49
CA SER A 198 0.65 -12.96 9.60
C SER A 198 2.08 -12.80 9.10
N PRO A 199 3.03 -12.44 9.97
CA PRO A 199 4.45 -12.40 9.66
C PRO A 199 4.94 -13.68 8.97
N ALA A 200 5.70 -13.52 7.90
CA ALA A 200 6.30 -14.63 7.16
C ALA A 200 7.82 -14.62 7.31
N LYS A 201 8.39 -15.81 7.49
CA LYS A 201 9.84 -16.01 7.41
C LYS A 201 10.28 -16.02 5.96
N ARG A 202 11.44 -15.45 5.67
CA ARG A 202 12.06 -15.50 4.35
C ARG A 202 12.30 -16.95 3.94
N THR A 203 11.78 -17.36 2.78
CA THR A 203 12.10 -18.66 2.19
C THR A 203 13.51 -18.64 1.61
N SER A 204 14.18 -19.78 1.57
CA SER A 204 15.50 -19.93 0.91
C SER A 204 15.42 -19.84 -0.62
N LYS A 205 14.20 -19.88 -1.17
CA LYS A 205 13.93 -19.97 -2.63
C LYS A 205 13.45 -18.67 -3.27
N LEU A 206 13.64 -17.51 -2.62
CA LEU A 206 13.25 -16.24 -3.24
C LEU A 206 14.01 -16.02 -4.54
N SER A 207 13.29 -15.60 -5.58
CA SER A 207 13.88 -15.19 -6.86
C SER A 207 14.79 -13.96 -6.71
N ALA A 208 15.60 -13.69 -7.72
CA ALA A 208 16.47 -12.50 -7.72
C ALA A 208 15.63 -11.22 -7.66
N VAL A 209 14.56 -11.13 -8.46
CA VAL A 209 13.67 -9.96 -8.53
C VAL A 209 12.91 -9.77 -7.22
N ALA A 210 12.44 -10.85 -6.56
CA ALA A 210 11.80 -10.76 -5.25
C ALA A 210 12.73 -10.15 -4.19
N ARG A 211 14.01 -10.52 -4.20
CA ARG A 211 15.02 -9.93 -3.30
C ARG A 211 15.27 -8.44 -3.62
N GLN A 212 15.30 -8.08 -4.92
CA GLN A 212 15.48 -6.69 -5.35
C GLN A 212 14.30 -5.81 -4.91
N VAL A 213 13.06 -6.25 -5.17
CA VAL A 213 11.84 -5.51 -4.76
C VAL A 213 11.79 -5.33 -3.23
N LEU A 214 12.07 -6.39 -2.45
CA LEU A 214 12.09 -6.31 -0.98
C LEU A 214 13.17 -5.34 -0.44
N ALA A 215 14.26 -5.13 -1.16
CA ALA A 215 15.36 -4.23 -0.81
C ALA A 215 15.19 -2.81 -1.38
N ASN A 216 14.29 -2.63 -2.34
CA ASN A 216 14.12 -1.36 -3.05
C ASN A 216 13.36 -0.33 -2.20
N ARG A 217 14.05 0.73 -1.76
CA ARG A 217 13.46 1.80 -0.95
C ARG A 217 12.50 2.72 -1.71
N ARG A 218 12.42 2.60 -3.05
CA ARG A 218 11.48 3.36 -3.88
C ARG A 218 10.12 2.66 -4.03
N ILE A 219 10.03 1.37 -3.64
CA ILE A 219 8.82 0.57 -3.61
C ILE A 219 8.46 0.37 -2.13
N ASP A 220 7.48 1.12 -1.64
CA ASP A 220 7.01 0.97 -0.26
C ASP A 220 5.89 -0.07 -0.24
N LEU A 221 6.23 -1.27 0.25
CA LEU A 221 5.30 -2.38 0.43
C LEU A 221 4.81 -2.42 1.88
N PRO A 222 3.50 -2.50 2.15
CA PRO A 222 3.02 -2.84 3.48
C PRO A 222 3.50 -4.25 3.88
N ASP A 223 3.56 -4.53 5.17
CA ASP A 223 4.01 -5.84 5.65
C ASP A 223 3.17 -7.00 5.11
N SER A 224 1.86 -6.80 4.94
CA SER A 224 0.99 -7.78 4.27
C SER A 224 1.53 -8.19 2.90
N ALA A 225 1.88 -7.22 2.05
CA ALA A 225 2.44 -7.45 0.72
C ALA A 225 3.88 -8.02 0.79
N ARG A 226 4.70 -7.55 1.73
CA ARG A 226 6.05 -8.11 1.98
C ARG A 226 5.97 -9.59 2.34
N TRP A 227 4.98 -9.97 3.17
CA TRP A 227 4.78 -11.37 3.54
C TRP A 227 4.36 -12.23 2.35
N ASP A 228 3.54 -11.71 1.42
CA ASP A 228 3.19 -12.41 0.17
C ASP A 228 4.45 -12.69 -0.67
N VAL A 229 5.32 -11.69 -0.85
CA VAL A 229 6.60 -11.85 -1.56
C VAL A 229 7.51 -12.84 -0.84
N LEU A 230 7.61 -12.76 0.50
CA LEU A 230 8.44 -13.68 1.31
C LEU A 230 7.97 -15.13 1.24
N ARG A 231 6.66 -15.38 1.03
CA ARG A 231 6.09 -16.71 0.82
C ARG A 231 6.26 -17.22 -0.61
N GLY A 232 6.67 -16.36 -1.55
CA GLY A 232 6.74 -16.71 -2.99
C GLY A 232 5.35 -16.79 -3.64
N GLU A 233 4.39 -16.02 -3.13
CA GLU A 233 3.00 -16.01 -3.60
C GLU A 233 2.72 -14.90 -4.64
N VAL A 234 3.75 -14.21 -5.10
CA VAL A 234 3.69 -13.13 -6.10
C VAL A 234 4.55 -13.50 -7.30
N SER A 235 4.04 -13.32 -8.50
CA SER A 235 4.73 -13.71 -9.74
C SER A 235 5.96 -12.84 -10.01
N ASP A 236 7.00 -13.44 -10.57
CA ASP A 236 8.22 -12.72 -10.96
C ASP A 236 7.97 -11.65 -12.04
N PRO A 237 7.12 -11.86 -13.07
CA PRO A 237 6.77 -10.82 -14.02
C PRO A 237 6.15 -9.57 -13.36
N LEU A 238 5.25 -9.74 -12.39
CA LEU A 238 4.70 -8.61 -11.64
C LEU A 238 5.77 -7.88 -10.82
N LEU A 239 6.62 -8.63 -10.12
CA LEU A 239 7.71 -8.05 -9.33
C LEU A 239 8.70 -7.30 -10.22
N GLN A 240 8.98 -7.81 -11.43
CA GLN A 240 9.84 -7.14 -12.41
C GLN A 240 9.21 -5.84 -12.90
N ALA A 241 7.91 -5.83 -13.22
CA ALA A 241 7.20 -4.62 -13.63
C ALA A 241 7.25 -3.52 -12.54
N LEU A 242 7.06 -3.90 -11.27
CA LEU A 242 7.21 -2.97 -10.13
C LEU A 242 8.65 -2.45 -10.01
N GLN A 243 9.64 -3.32 -10.16
CA GLN A 243 11.07 -2.95 -10.11
C GLN A 243 11.42 -1.96 -11.21
N ASP A 244 11.00 -2.20 -12.45
CA ASP A 244 11.29 -1.35 -13.61
C ASP A 244 10.61 0.02 -13.47
N ALA A 245 9.33 0.04 -13.10
CA ALA A 245 8.56 1.27 -12.89
C ALA A 245 9.16 2.15 -11.77
N SER A 246 9.80 1.55 -10.76
CA SER A 246 10.44 2.27 -9.67
C SER A 246 11.64 3.14 -10.13
N SER A 247 12.18 2.92 -11.33
CA SER A 247 13.25 3.75 -11.88
C SER A 247 12.81 5.21 -12.10
N GLY A 248 11.56 5.43 -12.49
CA GLY A 248 11.00 6.75 -12.74
C GLY A 248 10.62 7.52 -11.48
N THR A 249 9.95 6.86 -10.53
CA THR A 249 9.44 7.51 -9.30
C THR A 249 9.32 6.50 -8.16
N SER A 250 9.24 7.00 -6.93
CA SER A 250 8.88 6.17 -5.78
C SER A 250 7.37 6.03 -5.68
N PHE A 251 6.89 4.87 -5.19
CA PHE A 251 5.47 4.65 -5.00
C PHE A 251 5.18 3.71 -3.82
N ARG A 252 3.93 3.75 -3.37
CA ARG A 252 3.41 2.91 -2.28
C ARG A 252 2.36 1.97 -2.82
N VAL A 253 2.59 0.69 -2.60
CA VAL A 253 1.63 -0.37 -2.91
C VAL A 253 0.60 -0.44 -1.77
N ALA A 254 -0.67 -0.60 -2.10
CA ALA A 254 -1.69 -0.96 -1.13
C ALA A 254 -1.67 -2.48 -0.91
N VAL A 255 -1.79 -3.25 -1.98
CA VAL A 255 -1.97 -4.69 -1.90
C VAL A 255 -1.28 -5.40 -3.07
N LEU A 256 -0.78 -6.60 -2.81
CA LEU A 256 -0.40 -7.58 -3.83
C LEU A 256 -1.44 -8.71 -3.87
N LYS A 257 -1.59 -9.46 -2.76
CA LYS A 257 -2.53 -10.58 -2.64
C LYS A 257 -3.30 -10.51 -1.32
N THR A 258 -2.61 -10.58 -0.19
CA THR A 258 -3.23 -10.59 1.15
C THR A 258 -3.88 -9.25 1.47
N GLY A 259 -5.19 -9.27 1.75
CA GLY A 259 -5.99 -8.06 2.00
C GLY A 259 -6.85 -7.62 0.81
N HIS A 260 -6.75 -8.32 -0.32
CA HIS A 260 -7.64 -8.14 -1.49
C HIS A 260 -8.74 -9.21 -1.48
N PRO A 261 -9.98 -8.89 -1.94
CA PRO A 261 -11.01 -9.89 -2.19
C PRO A 261 -10.53 -10.99 -3.15
N PRO A 262 -10.91 -12.28 -2.92
CA PRO A 262 -10.45 -13.38 -3.75
C PRO A 262 -10.98 -13.32 -5.20
N ASN A 263 -12.16 -12.73 -5.39
CA ASN A 263 -12.80 -12.57 -6.69
C ASN A 263 -12.88 -11.08 -7.08
N VAL A 264 -13.05 -10.83 -8.36
CA VAL A 264 -13.49 -9.55 -8.89
C VAL A 264 -14.84 -9.20 -8.23
N TRP A 265 -14.98 -7.96 -7.76
CA TRP A 265 -16.11 -7.55 -6.92
C TRP A 265 -17.46 -7.88 -7.56
N ALA A 266 -18.36 -8.46 -6.78
CA ALA A 266 -19.69 -8.90 -7.19
C ALA A 266 -19.73 -9.93 -8.36
N THR A 267 -18.64 -10.68 -8.55
CA THR A 267 -18.57 -11.79 -9.54
C THR A 267 -17.97 -13.05 -8.91
N ASP A 268 -18.07 -14.17 -9.63
CA ASP A 268 -17.38 -15.43 -9.30
C ASP A 268 -16.01 -15.57 -9.99
N THR A 269 -15.59 -14.56 -10.74
CA THR A 269 -14.29 -14.57 -11.45
C THR A 269 -13.15 -14.33 -10.47
N PRO A 270 -12.14 -15.22 -10.39
CA PRO A 270 -10.97 -14.99 -9.54
C PRO A 270 -10.27 -13.66 -9.88
N SER A 271 -9.94 -12.87 -8.86
CA SER A 271 -9.13 -11.68 -9.04
C SER A 271 -7.68 -12.04 -9.34
N ALA A 272 -7.02 -11.29 -10.22
CA ALA A 272 -5.59 -11.43 -10.48
C ALA A 272 -4.73 -11.30 -9.20
N HIS A 273 -5.17 -10.52 -8.23
CA HIS A 273 -4.53 -10.43 -6.90
C HIS A 273 -4.54 -11.78 -6.18
N SER A 274 -5.64 -12.53 -6.22
CA SER A 274 -5.74 -13.85 -5.57
C SER A 274 -4.76 -14.87 -6.15
N LEU A 275 -4.32 -14.64 -7.39
CA LEU A 275 -3.33 -15.44 -8.10
C LEU A 275 -1.89 -14.90 -7.96
N GLY A 276 -1.69 -13.76 -7.29
CA GLY A 276 -0.39 -13.11 -7.16
C GLY A 276 0.09 -12.44 -8.45
N LEU A 277 -0.82 -12.07 -9.34
CA LEU A 277 -0.54 -11.51 -10.66
C LEU A 277 -0.81 -10.01 -10.76
N ALA A 278 -1.29 -9.36 -9.70
CA ALA A 278 -1.64 -7.95 -9.72
C ALA A 278 -1.13 -7.19 -8.50
N ALA A 279 -0.98 -5.88 -8.67
CA ALA A 279 -0.63 -4.92 -7.62
C ALA A 279 -1.48 -3.65 -7.75
N ASP A 280 -1.85 -3.07 -6.61
CA ASP A 280 -2.47 -1.76 -6.55
C ASP A 280 -1.53 -0.75 -5.91
N VAL A 281 -1.34 0.38 -6.59
CA VAL A 281 -0.51 1.50 -6.15
C VAL A 281 -1.42 2.68 -5.78
N TRP A 282 -1.44 3.05 -4.49
CA TRP A 282 -2.31 4.12 -4.00
C TRP A 282 -1.63 5.49 -3.88
N SER A 283 -0.29 5.54 -3.86
CA SER A 283 0.48 6.78 -3.70
C SER A 283 1.73 6.77 -4.57
N VAL A 284 2.02 7.89 -5.23
CA VAL A 284 3.15 8.07 -6.13
C VAL A 284 3.89 9.35 -5.78
N GLY A 285 5.22 9.28 -5.62
CA GLY A 285 6.04 10.43 -5.27
C GLY A 285 5.65 11.11 -3.95
N GLY A 286 5.07 10.34 -3.01
CA GLY A 286 4.64 10.82 -1.70
C GLY A 286 3.22 11.39 -1.64
N SER A 287 2.48 11.46 -2.76
CA SER A 287 1.09 11.95 -2.82
C SER A 287 0.13 10.83 -3.24
N PRO A 288 -1.09 10.74 -2.67
CA PRO A 288 -2.10 9.79 -3.12
C PRO A 288 -2.45 9.98 -4.61
N VAL A 289 -2.76 8.89 -5.32
CA VAL A 289 -3.23 8.92 -6.72
C VAL A 289 -4.49 9.78 -6.84
N LEU A 290 -5.39 9.69 -5.86
CA LEU A 290 -6.58 10.53 -5.76
C LEU A 290 -6.31 12.04 -5.96
N ASN A 291 -5.16 12.54 -5.49
CA ASN A 291 -4.75 13.94 -5.57
C ASN A 291 -3.92 14.26 -6.82
N GLN A 292 -3.80 13.32 -7.76
CA GLN A 292 -2.93 13.42 -8.94
C GLN A 292 -3.67 12.98 -10.22
N ARG A 293 -4.97 13.29 -10.34
CA ARG A 293 -5.79 12.84 -11.48
C ARG A 293 -5.58 13.66 -12.75
N GLU A 294 -4.78 14.71 -12.73
CA GLU A 294 -4.42 15.49 -13.90
C GLU A 294 -3.43 14.72 -14.80
N THR A 295 -3.59 14.89 -16.11
CA THR A 295 -2.66 14.37 -17.11
C THR A 295 -1.28 15.01 -16.93
N GLY A 296 -0.22 14.19 -16.95
CA GLY A 296 1.16 14.66 -16.72
C GLY A 296 1.60 14.65 -15.26
N SER A 297 0.73 14.25 -14.32
CA SER A 297 1.12 14.00 -12.94
C SER A 297 2.10 12.83 -12.81
N LYS A 298 2.76 12.69 -11.66
CA LYS A 298 3.63 11.53 -11.39
C LYS A 298 2.86 10.21 -11.41
N ALA A 299 1.59 10.23 -10.95
CA ALA A 299 0.72 9.05 -10.99
C ALA A 299 0.35 8.69 -12.44
N PHE A 300 0.02 9.68 -13.28
CA PHE A 300 -0.20 9.46 -14.71
C PHE A 300 1.04 8.84 -15.38
N ALA A 301 2.23 9.41 -15.16
CA ALA A 301 3.47 8.91 -15.73
C ALA A 301 3.81 7.48 -15.26
N LEU A 302 3.48 7.13 -14.01
CA LEU A 302 3.64 5.76 -13.50
C LEU A 302 2.69 4.80 -14.22
N ALA A 303 1.41 5.14 -14.37
CA ALA A 303 0.43 4.31 -15.10
C ALA A 303 0.86 4.13 -16.56
N GLU A 304 1.30 5.20 -17.23
CA GLU A 304 1.85 5.15 -18.59
C GLU A 304 3.09 4.23 -18.67
N SER A 305 3.96 4.23 -17.65
CA SER A 305 5.13 3.36 -17.63
C SER A 305 4.79 1.88 -17.53
N PHE A 306 3.74 1.51 -16.78
CA PHE A 306 3.25 0.13 -16.75
C PHE A 306 2.70 -0.31 -18.11
N VAL A 307 1.92 0.57 -18.76
CA VAL A 307 1.43 0.33 -20.13
C VAL A 307 2.58 0.14 -21.11
N ALA A 308 3.56 1.04 -21.10
CA ALA A 308 4.74 0.97 -21.96
C ALA A 308 5.63 -0.25 -21.66
N GLY A 309 5.62 -0.73 -20.42
CA GLY A 309 6.31 -1.95 -19.96
C GLY A 309 5.59 -3.24 -20.33
N GLY A 310 4.43 -3.18 -21.02
CA GLY A 310 3.70 -4.36 -21.49
C GLY A 310 2.86 -5.03 -20.42
N ALA A 311 2.33 -4.28 -19.45
CA ALA A 311 1.36 -4.80 -18.49
C ALA A 311 0.13 -5.36 -19.22
N LEU A 312 -0.34 -6.53 -18.81
CA LEU A 312 -1.51 -7.18 -19.41
C LEU A 312 -2.77 -6.33 -19.24
N GLN A 313 -2.91 -5.70 -18.08
CA GLN A 313 -4.02 -4.80 -17.76
C GLN A 313 -3.55 -3.66 -16.83
N VAL A 314 -4.05 -2.46 -17.09
CA VAL A 314 -3.87 -1.29 -16.20
C VAL A 314 -5.22 -0.62 -15.96
N GLY A 315 -5.69 -0.64 -14.71
CA GLY A 315 -6.84 0.14 -14.22
C GLY A 315 -6.34 1.41 -13.54
N SER A 316 -6.90 2.56 -13.86
CA SER A 316 -6.44 3.83 -13.30
C SER A 316 -7.46 4.95 -13.51
N PRO A 317 -7.27 6.15 -12.96
CA PRO A 317 -8.11 7.30 -13.31
C PRO A 317 -8.11 7.67 -14.81
N TRP A 318 -7.23 7.05 -15.60
CA TRP A 318 -7.08 7.31 -17.04
C TRP A 318 -7.21 6.04 -17.86
N THR A 319 -7.54 6.23 -19.16
CA THR A 319 -7.40 5.21 -20.20
C THR A 319 -6.30 5.60 -21.16
N PHE A 320 -5.56 4.61 -21.67
CA PHE A 320 -4.48 4.82 -22.63
C PHE A 320 -4.82 4.09 -23.93
N THR A 321 -4.46 4.67 -25.07
CA THR A 321 -4.57 3.98 -26.35
C THR A 321 -3.41 3.02 -26.49
N THR A 322 -3.70 1.74 -26.65
CA THR A 322 -2.69 0.67 -26.73
C THR A 322 -3.06 -0.36 -27.79
N ASP A 323 -2.05 -0.96 -28.41
CA ASP A 323 -2.23 -2.09 -29.32
C ASP A 323 -2.05 -3.39 -28.52
N GLY A 324 -3.14 -4.05 -28.14
CA GLY A 324 -3.12 -5.40 -27.56
C GLY A 324 -3.12 -5.49 -26.03
N TYR A 325 -3.19 -4.37 -25.30
CA TYR A 325 -3.30 -4.34 -23.84
C TYR A 325 -4.64 -3.75 -23.40
N SER A 326 -5.12 -4.14 -22.21
CA SER A 326 -6.36 -3.59 -21.65
C SER A 326 -6.07 -2.47 -20.67
N THR A 327 -6.53 -1.26 -20.99
CA THR A 327 -6.57 -0.17 -20.03
C THR A 327 -8.01 0.26 -19.79
N PHE A 328 -8.35 0.57 -18.55
CA PHE A 328 -9.71 0.95 -18.20
C PHE A 328 -9.73 1.95 -17.03
N THR A 329 -10.86 2.66 -16.92
CA THR A 329 -11.19 3.52 -15.77
C THR A 329 -12.63 3.28 -15.37
N ASP A 330 -12.89 3.29 -14.07
CA ASP A 330 -14.20 3.19 -13.44
C ASP A 330 -14.18 3.84 -12.05
N ASP A 331 -15.29 3.76 -11.31
CA ASP A 331 -15.39 4.33 -9.96
C ASP A 331 -14.46 3.67 -8.94
N VAL A 332 -14.04 2.42 -9.17
CA VAL A 332 -13.12 1.70 -8.29
C VAL A 332 -11.71 2.26 -8.42
N HIS A 333 -11.27 2.53 -9.66
CA HIS A 333 -9.89 2.90 -10.00
C HIS A 333 -9.64 4.42 -10.02
N GLN A 334 -10.47 5.21 -9.29
CA GLN A 334 -10.29 6.65 -9.19
C GLN A 334 -9.24 7.05 -8.12
N ASP A 335 -8.82 6.13 -7.29
CA ASP A 335 -7.96 6.40 -6.14
C ASP A 335 -6.65 5.59 -6.12
N HIS A 336 -6.41 4.77 -7.15
CA HIS A 336 -5.22 3.95 -7.27
C HIS A 336 -4.92 3.58 -8.73
N ILE A 337 -3.75 2.97 -8.93
CA ILE A 337 -3.35 2.35 -10.19
C ILE A 337 -3.28 0.84 -9.95
N HIS A 338 -4.14 0.09 -10.61
CA HIS A 338 -4.09 -1.36 -10.71
C HIS A 338 -3.17 -1.76 -11.86
N VAL A 339 -2.27 -2.69 -11.65
CA VAL A 339 -1.43 -3.28 -12.69
C VAL A 339 -1.47 -4.80 -12.60
N GLN A 340 -1.70 -5.47 -13.75
CA GLN A 340 -1.70 -6.93 -13.85
C GLN A 340 -0.64 -7.39 -14.84
N GLN A 341 0.04 -8.49 -14.48
CA GLN A 341 0.96 -9.23 -15.32
C GLN A 341 0.52 -10.70 -15.47
N ASN A 342 1.16 -11.44 -16.40
CA ASN A 342 0.94 -12.87 -16.57
C ASN A 342 1.67 -13.71 -15.52
#